data_9d62662ef20622566da8dfbdb4999ddc
#
_entry.id   9d62662ef20622566da8dfbdb4999ddc
#
_cell.length_a   1.000
_cell.length_b   1.000
_cell.length_c   1.000
_cell.angle_alpha   90.00
_cell.angle_beta   90.00
_cell.angle_gamma   90.00
#
_symmetry.space_group_name_H-M   'P 1'
#
loop_
_entity.id
_entity.type
_entity.pdbx_description
1 polymer ?
#
loop_
_entity_poly.entity_id
_entity_poly.type
_entity_poly.pdbx_seq_one_letter_code
_entity_poly.pdbx_strand_id
1 'polypeptide(L)'
;MLVETVSLTGAVMLIIGTATAMAWALTQSGFSQWLVSVMAAVPGGTAGFLAITIVAFIILGSVLEGLAAIVLFGPLLFPVAKAMGVHEVHYAMIVILAMGIGLFAPPFGVGYYGACAIGRISPDDALWRIWPYIGALVVALAIVAAIPWLSIGFL
;
A
#
# COMPACT_ATOMS: atom_id res chain seq x y z
N MET A 1 -21.85 4.89 -21.46
CA MET A 1 -20.42 4.56 -21.69
C MET A 1 -19.52 5.78 -21.81
N LEU A 2 -19.56 6.61 -22.88
CA LEU A 2 -18.63 7.76 -22.97
C LEU A 2 -18.74 8.75 -21.80
N VAL A 3 -19.95 9.11 -21.38
CA VAL A 3 -20.17 10.01 -20.23
C VAL A 3 -19.62 9.42 -18.93
N GLU A 4 -19.83 8.14 -18.69
CA GLU A 4 -19.31 7.44 -17.51
C GLU A 4 -17.79 7.40 -17.52
N THR A 5 -17.19 7.08 -18.67
CA THR A 5 -15.71 7.08 -18.83
C THR A 5 -15.12 8.46 -18.57
N VAL A 6 -15.71 9.51 -19.15
CA VAL A 6 -15.24 10.90 -18.95
C VAL A 6 -15.42 11.33 -17.49
N SER A 7 -16.54 10.98 -16.86
CA SER A 7 -16.79 11.30 -15.46
C SER A 7 -15.78 10.62 -14.53
N LEU A 8 -15.52 9.32 -14.75
CA LEU A 8 -14.54 8.57 -13.97
C LEU A 8 -13.11 9.12 -14.18
N THR A 9 -12.74 9.37 -15.43
CA THR A 9 -11.42 9.96 -15.75
C THR A 9 -11.26 11.34 -15.11
N GLY A 10 -12.29 12.18 -15.16
CA GLY A 10 -12.27 13.51 -14.52
C GLY A 10 -12.12 13.41 -13.00
N ALA A 11 -12.84 12.49 -12.36
CA ALA A 11 -12.73 12.26 -10.93
C ALA A 11 -11.31 11.78 -10.53
N VAL A 12 -10.75 10.83 -11.27
CA VAL A 12 -9.38 10.32 -11.02
C VAL A 12 -8.34 11.43 -11.22
N MET A 13 -8.45 12.21 -12.29
CA MET A 13 -7.53 13.34 -12.54
C MET A 13 -7.61 14.41 -11.46
N LEU A 14 -8.81 14.71 -10.95
CA LEU A 14 -8.99 15.65 -9.84
C LEU A 14 -8.31 15.13 -8.56
N ILE A 15 -8.50 13.86 -8.24
CA ILE A 15 -7.87 13.21 -7.06
C ILE A 15 -6.35 13.26 -7.18
N ILE A 16 -5.78 12.89 -8.33
CA ILE A 16 -4.33 12.92 -8.57
C ILE A 16 -3.81 14.36 -8.44
N GLY A 17 -4.48 15.33 -9.04
CA GLY A 17 -4.09 16.73 -8.98
C GLY A 17 -4.08 17.29 -7.55
N THR A 18 -5.13 17.05 -6.80
CA THR A 18 -5.23 17.48 -5.39
C THR A 18 -4.24 16.77 -4.48
N ALA A 19 -4.02 15.47 -4.68
CA ALA A 19 -3.03 14.70 -3.93
C ALA A 19 -1.60 15.19 -4.21
N THR A 20 -1.27 15.51 -5.47
CA THR A 20 0.02 16.07 -5.86
C THR A 20 0.25 17.45 -5.23
N ALA A 21 -0.75 18.32 -5.23
CA ALA A 21 -0.68 19.64 -4.58
C ALA A 21 -0.48 19.50 -3.05
N MET A 22 -1.19 18.57 -2.42
CA MET A 22 -1.01 18.28 -1.00
C MET A 22 0.39 17.75 -0.69
N ALA A 23 0.90 16.82 -1.49
CA ALA A 23 2.25 16.28 -1.35
C ALA A 23 3.32 17.36 -1.46
N TRP A 24 3.16 18.29 -2.42
CA TRP A 24 4.05 19.43 -2.57
C TRP A 24 4.00 20.34 -1.32
N ALA A 25 2.82 20.68 -0.82
CA ALA A 25 2.65 21.50 0.37
C ALA A 25 3.27 20.84 1.62
N LEU A 26 3.08 19.54 1.80
CA LEU A 26 3.68 18.76 2.90
C LEU A 26 5.21 18.70 2.80
N THR A 27 5.75 18.59 1.59
CA THR A 27 7.20 18.63 1.38
C THR A 27 7.78 20.01 1.74
N GLN A 28 7.11 21.08 1.34
CA GLN A 28 7.52 22.44 1.67
C GLN A 28 7.38 22.78 3.15
N SER A 29 6.42 22.19 3.85
CA SER A 29 6.25 22.38 5.31
C SER A 29 7.31 21.68 6.17
N GLY A 30 8.22 20.91 5.56
CA GLY A 30 9.23 20.13 6.30
C GLY A 30 8.67 18.83 6.90
N PHE A 31 7.42 18.47 6.59
CA PHE A 31 6.79 17.27 7.12
C PHE A 31 7.56 15.98 6.76
N SER A 32 8.07 15.91 5.52
CA SER A 32 8.86 14.75 5.08
C SER A 32 10.15 14.60 5.91
N GLN A 33 10.85 15.70 6.23
CA GLN A 33 12.04 15.67 7.07
C GLN A 33 11.72 15.28 8.51
N TRP A 34 10.60 15.80 9.06
CA TRP A 34 10.12 15.39 10.37
C TRP A 34 9.81 13.89 10.39
N LEU A 35 9.13 13.36 9.38
CA LEU A 35 8.79 11.95 9.28
C LEU A 35 10.05 11.08 9.15
N VAL A 36 11.06 11.51 8.37
CA VAL A 36 12.36 10.85 8.30
C VAL A 36 13.05 10.80 9.67
N SER A 37 13.01 11.89 10.44
CA SER A 37 13.61 11.92 11.77
C SER A 37 12.90 10.98 12.76
N VAL A 38 11.58 10.89 12.68
CA VAL A 38 10.78 9.94 13.47
C VAL A 38 11.11 8.50 13.07
N MET A 39 11.17 8.22 11.78
CA MET A 39 11.48 6.87 11.28
C MET A 39 12.93 6.46 11.56
N ALA A 40 13.87 7.39 11.54
CA ALA A 40 15.27 7.12 11.90
C ALA A 40 15.44 6.76 13.40
N ALA A 41 14.53 7.21 14.26
CA ALA A 41 14.49 6.85 15.67
C ALA A 41 13.88 5.45 15.93
N VAL A 42 13.24 4.84 14.92
CA VAL A 42 12.65 3.49 15.06
C VAL A 42 13.75 2.44 15.16
N PRO A 43 13.68 1.52 16.12
CA PRO A 43 14.59 0.40 16.20
C PRO A 43 14.54 -0.45 14.93
N GLY A 44 15.73 -0.79 14.38
CA GLY A 44 15.84 -1.58 13.15
C GLY A 44 16.08 -0.76 11.88
N GLY A 45 16.14 0.58 11.95
CA GLY A 45 16.49 1.43 10.80
C GLY A 45 15.58 1.20 9.60
N THR A 46 16.15 0.93 8.42
CA THR A 46 15.41 0.67 7.17
C THR A 46 14.45 -0.52 7.28
N ALA A 47 14.85 -1.60 7.95
CA ALA A 47 13.99 -2.77 8.14
C ALA A 47 12.78 -2.43 9.04
N GLY A 48 12.99 -1.64 10.10
CA GLY A 48 11.92 -1.15 10.97
C GLY A 48 10.93 -0.27 10.20
N PHE A 49 11.43 0.65 9.37
CA PHE A 49 10.62 1.48 8.49
C PHE A 49 9.76 0.62 7.53
N LEU A 50 10.37 -0.36 6.86
CA LEU A 50 9.64 -1.25 5.95
C LEU A 50 8.57 -2.07 6.69
N ALA A 51 8.87 -2.59 7.87
CA ALA A 51 7.90 -3.33 8.67
C ALA A 51 6.69 -2.47 9.06
N ILE A 52 6.91 -1.24 9.52
CA ILE A 52 5.83 -0.30 9.83
C ILE A 52 5.02 0.03 8.58
N THR A 53 5.69 0.29 7.46
CA THR A 53 5.04 0.56 6.18
C THR A 53 4.16 -0.61 5.74
N ILE A 54 4.66 -1.84 5.82
CA ILE A 54 3.90 -3.06 5.48
C ILE A 54 2.62 -3.14 6.31
N VAL A 55 2.74 -3.02 7.63
CA VAL A 55 1.57 -3.09 8.52
C VAL A 55 0.58 -1.96 8.21
N ALA A 56 1.07 -0.73 8.06
CA ALA A 56 0.23 0.42 7.72
C ALA A 56 -0.52 0.21 6.41
N PHE A 57 0.15 -0.24 5.34
CA PHE A 57 -0.49 -0.46 4.05
C PHE A 57 -1.38 -1.70 3.99
N ILE A 58 -1.16 -2.72 4.80
CA ILE A 58 -2.13 -3.82 4.97
C ILE A 58 -3.42 -3.28 5.61
N ILE A 59 -3.31 -2.46 6.66
CA ILE A 59 -4.47 -1.84 7.31
C ILE A 59 -5.18 -0.86 6.35
N LEU A 60 -4.43 0.02 5.71
CA LEU A 60 -4.99 0.96 4.74
C LEU A 60 -5.64 0.24 3.56
N GLY A 61 -5.02 -0.81 3.03
CA GLY A 61 -5.55 -1.62 1.94
C GLY A 61 -6.83 -2.38 2.30
N SER A 62 -7.05 -2.67 3.59
CA SER A 62 -8.30 -3.31 4.04
C SER A 62 -9.46 -2.31 4.18
N VAL A 63 -9.17 -1.04 4.48
CA VAL A 63 -10.17 0.02 4.73
C VAL A 63 -10.41 0.88 3.49
N LEU A 64 -9.33 1.18 2.76
CA LEU A 64 -9.35 2.03 1.57
C LEU A 64 -9.17 1.18 0.32
N GLU A 65 -9.72 1.66 -0.78
CA GLU A 65 -9.39 1.09 -2.08
C GLU A 65 -7.90 1.31 -2.39
N GLY A 66 -7.25 0.26 -2.94
CA GLY A 66 -5.80 0.24 -3.15
C GLY A 66 -5.26 1.43 -3.94
N LEU A 67 -5.93 1.82 -5.03
CA LEU A 67 -5.50 2.95 -5.84
C LEU A 67 -5.56 4.27 -5.05
N ALA A 68 -6.65 4.50 -4.32
CA ALA A 68 -6.84 5.71 -3.53
C ALA A 68 -5.75 5.87 -2.45
N ALA A 69 -5.40 4.79 -1.77
CA ALA A 69 -4.36 4.83 -0.75
C ALA A 69 -2.96 5.06 -1.34
N ILE A 70 -2.63 4.47 -2.51
CA ILE A 70 -1.35 4.73 -3.18
C ILE A 70 -1.25 6.19 -3.62
N VAL A 71 -2.31 6.73 -4.22
CA VAL A 71 -2.34 8.12 -4.69
C VAL A 71 -2.22 9.10 -3.51
N LEU A 72 -2.83 8.79 -2.36
CA LEU A 72 -2.81 9.66 -1.19
C LEU A 72 -1.48 9.56 -0.41
N PHE A 73 -1.02 8.36 -0.12
CA PHE A 73 0.15 8.13 0.74
C PHE A 73 1.47 7.95 -0.04
N GLY A 74 1.41 7.58 -1.32
CA GLY A 74 2.58 7.42 -2.16
C GLY A 74 3.46 8.68 -2.17
N PRO A 75 2.97 9.83 -2.60
CA PRO A 75 3.77 11.06 -2.64
C PRO A 75 4.35 11.47 -1.29
N LEU A 76 3.73 11.06 -0.19
CA LEU A 76 4.17 11.35 1.16
C LEU A 76 5.30 10.43 1.62
N LEU A 77 5.19 9.14 1.34
CA LEU A 77 6.09 8.11 1.90
C LEU A 77 7.25 7.75 0.97
N PHE A 78 7.13 7.94 -0.35
CA PHE A 78 8.23 7.69 -1.29
C PHE A 78 9.48 8.54 -1.00
N PRO A 79 9.38 9.87 -0.73
CA PRO A 79 10.55 10.65 -0.33
C PRO A 79 11.21 10.13 0.95
N VAL A 80 10.41 9.65 1.90
CA VAL A 80 10.91 9.06 3.16
C VAL A 80 11.65 7.75 2.88
N ALA A 81 11.08 6.86 2.06
CA ALA A 81 11.73 5.62 1.65
C ALA A 81 13.08 5.87 0.98
N LYS A 82 13.15 6.85 0.08
CA LYS A 82 14.38 7.27 -0.59
C LYS A 82 15.42 7.82 0.40
N ALA A 83 15.00 8.63 1.37
CA ALA A 83 15.88 9.15 2.41
C ALA A 83 16.41 8.03 3.34
N MET A 84 15.64 6.95 3.53
CA MET A 84 16.03 5.75 4.26
C MET A 84 16.88 4.77 3.43
N GLY A 85 17.23 5.13 2.19
CA GLY A 85 18.08 4.33 1.29
C GLY A 85 17.35 3.18 0.59
N VAL A 86 16.02 3.18 0.57
CA VAL A 86 15.22 2.18 -0.15
C VAL A 86 15.03 2.61 -1.60
N HIS A 87 15.31 1.70 -2.54
CA HIS A 87 15.09 1.95 -3.97
C HIS A 87 13.58 2.12 -4.26
N GLU A 88 13.22 3.11 -5.07
CA GLU A 88 11.82 3.49 -5.33
C GLU A 88 10.97 2.32 -5.85
N VAL A 89 11.51 1.55 -6.81
CA VAL A 89 10.80 0.38 -7.37
C VAL A 89 10.60 -0.71 -6.31
N HIS A 90 11.61 -0.97 -5.48
CA HIS A 90 11.51 -1.94 -4.39
C HIS A 90 10.44 -1.54 -3.37
N TYR A 91 10.43 -0.27 -2.99
CA TYR A 91 9.40 0.27 -2.09
C TYR A 91 8.00 0.18 -2.70
N ALA A 92 7.84 0.53 -3.98
CA ALA A 92 6.57 0.41 -4.70
C ALA A 92 6.04 -1.04 -4.71
N MET A 93 6.91 -2.02 -4.96
CA MET A 93 6.55 -3.44 -4.93
C MET A 93 6.04 -3.86 -3.54
N ILE A 94 6.71 -3.45 -2.47
CA ILE A 94 6.30 -3.73 -1.09
C ILE A 94 4.93 -3.12 -0.80
N VAL A 95 4.72 -1.86 -1.15
CA VAL A 95 3.46 -1.14 -0.93
C VAL A 95 2.30 -1.82 -1.67
N ILE A 96 2.48 -2.13 -2.95
CA ILE A 96 1.44 -2.76 -3.78
C ILE A 96 1.08 -4.14 -3.22
N LEU A 97 2.06 -4.95 -2.86
CA LEU A 97 1.84 -6.27 -2.28
C LEU A 97 1.13 -6.19 -0.92
N ALA A 98 1.57 -5.27 -0.05
CA ALA A 98 0.96 -5.06 1.26
C ALA A 98 -0.51 -4.65 1.13
N MET A 99 -0.83 -3.75 0.20
CA MET A 99 -2.20 -3.34 -0.08
C MET A 99 -3.04 -4.46 -0.67
N GLY A 100 -2.47 -5.26 -1.58
CA GLY A 100 -3.11 -6.44 -2.13
C GLY A 100 -3.52 -7.44 -1.04
N ILE A 101 -2.67 -7.64 -0.04
CA ILE A 101 -2.99 -8.46 1.14
C ILE A 101 -4.14 -7.82 1.92
N GLY A 102 -4.08 -6.51 2.17
CA GLY A 102 -5.14 -5.76 2.87
C GLY A 102 -6.49 -5.87 2.19
N LEU A 103 -6.53 -5.81 0.85
CA LEU A 103 -7.76 -5.93 0.05
C LEU A 103 -8.53 -7.23 0.31
N PHE A 104 -7.81 -8.32 0.64
CA PHE A 104 -8.40 -9.62 0.94
C PHE A 104 -8.42 -9.95 2.44
N ALA A 105 -7.84 -9.11 3.28
CA ALA A 105 -7.75 -9.37 4.72
C ALA A 105 -9.09 -9.11 5.43
N PRO A 106 -9.70 -10.12 6.09
CA PRO A 106 -10.84 -9.89 6.95
C PRO A 106 -10.46 -9.00 8.15
N PRO A 107 -11.38 -8.21 8.74
CA PRO A 107 -12.81 -8.18 8.47
C PRO A 107 -13.26 -7.11 7.45
N PHE A 108 -12.36 -6.29 6.91
CA PHE A 108 -12.74 -5.13 6.07
C PHE A 108 -12.41 -5.30 4.58
N GLY A 109 -11.65 -6.31 4.19
CA GLY A 109 -11.18 -6.50 2.82
C GLY A 109 -12.31 -6.61 1.79
N VAL A 110 -12.50 -5.54 0.99
CA VAL A 110 -13.57 -5.47 -0.03
C VAL A 110 -13.44 -6.60 -1.05
N GLY A 111 -12.23 -6.98 -1.41
CA GLY A 111 -11.97 -8.10 -2.32
C GLY A 111 -12.43 -9.44 -1.76
N TYR A 112 -12.31 -9.65 -0.46
CA TYR A 112 -12.82 -10.84 0.21
C TYR A 112 -14.33 -10.96 0.09
N TYR A 113 -15.06 -9.90 0.43
CA TYR A 113 -16.52 -9.89 0.33
C TYR A 113 -17.01 -9.99 -1.11
N GLY A 114 -16.32 -9.35 -2.04
CA GLY A 114 -16.60 -9.46 -3.47
C GLY A 114 -16.45 -10.90 -3.98
N ALA A 115 -15.39 -11.59 -3.60
CA ALA A 115 -15.17 -12.99 -3.94
C ALA A 115 -16.25 -13.91 -3.34
N CYS A 116 -16.64 -13.69 -2.08
CA CYS A 116 -17.73 -14.43 -1.43
C CYS A 116 -19.08 -14.23 -2.14
N ALA A 117 -19.38 -12.99 -2.54
CA ALA A 117 -20.61 -12.66 -3.27
C ALA A 117 -20.67 -13.34 -4.65
N ILE A 118 -19.57 -13.33 -5.41
CA ILE A 118 -19.46 -14.01 -6.71
C ILE A 118 -19.58 -15.53 -6.54
N GLY A 119 -18.88 -16.08 -5.55
CA GLY A 119 -18.87 -17.51 -5.23
C GLY A 119 -20.17 -18.00 -4.57
N ARG A 120 -21.08 -17.09 -4.19
CA ARG A 120 -22.31 -17.39 -3.43
C ARG A 120 -22.03 -18.19 -2.15
N ILE A 121 -20.95 -17.86 -1.47
CA ILE A 121 -20.51 -18.48 -0.22
C ILE A 121 -20.69 -17.45 0.90
N SER A 122 -21.12 -17.93 2.08
CA SER A 122 -21.20 -17.04 3.25
C SER A 122 -19.79 -16.59 3.66
N PRO A 123 -19.60 -15.31 3.98
CA PRO A 123 -18.30 -14.82 4.46
C PRO A 123 -17.81 -15.59 5.70
N ASP A 124 -18.71 -15.97 6.60
CA ASP A 124 -18.36 -16.69 7.82
C ASP A 124 -17.76 -18.08 7.52
N ASP A 125 -18.29 -18.78 6.51
CA ASP A 125 -17.78 -20.10 6.10
C ASP A 125 -16.43 -20.00 5.37
N ALA A 126 -16.18 -18.90 4.68
CA ALA A 126 -14.94 -18.66 3.95
C ALA A 126 -13.81 -18.14 4.87
N LEU A 127 -14.13 -17.55 6.02
CA LEU A 127 -13.21 -16.86 6.91
C LEU A 127 -12.00 -17.72 7.31
N TRP A 128 -12.22 -18.96 7.73
CA TRP A 128 -11.15 -19.85 8.15
C TRP A 128 -10.32 -20.39 6.98
N ARG A 129 -10.87 -20.41 5.79
CA ARG A 129 -10.19 -20.93 4.60
C ARG A 129 -9.26 -19.93 3.96
N ILE A 130 -9.46 -18.63 4.18
CA ILE A 130 -8.62 -17.58 3.58
C ILE A 130 -7.29 -17.38 4.33
N TRP A 131 -7.22 -17.67 5.63
CA TRP A 131 -6.04 -17.42 6.46
C TRP A 131 -4.75 -18.08 5.96
N PRO A 132 -4.74 -19.33 5.48
CA PRO A 132 -3.53 -19.94 4.91
C PRO A 132 -2.99 -19.17 3.68
N TYR A 133 -3.89 -18.66 2.85
CA TYR A 133 -3.53 -17.87 1.66
C TYR A 133 -2.96 -16.51 2.05
N ILE A 134 -3.59 -15.82 2.99
CA ILE A 134 -3.06 -14.57 3.55
C ILE A 134 -1.70 -14.82 4.19
N GLY A 135 -1.53 -15.88 4.95
CA GLY A 135 -0.25 -16.27 5.54
C GLY A 135 0.84 -16.49 4.49
N ALA A 136 0.52 -17.20 3.41
CA ALA A 136 1.44 -17.41 2.28
C ALA A 136 1.84 -16.07 1.60
N LEU A 137 0.87 -15.17 1.41
CA LEU A 137 1.13 -13.84 0.83
C LEU A 137 1.98 -12.97 1.75
N VAL A 138 1.76 -13.01 3.06
CA VAL A 138 2.59 -12.29 4.05
C VAL A 138 4.02 -12.82 4.03
N VAL A 139 4.21 -14.15 3.96
CA VAL A 139 5.55 -14.75 3.81
C VAL A 139 6.21 -14.31 2.51
N ALA A 140 5.48 -14.34 1.38
CA ALA A 140 6.00 -13.86 0.10
C ALA A 140 6.40 -12.38 0.15
N LEU A 141 5.57 -11.53 0.77
CA LEU A 141 5.87 -10.12 0.99
C LEU A 141 7.13 -9.94 1.85
N ALA A 142 7.27 -10.72 2.92
CA ALA A 142 8.46 -10.67 3.77
C ALA A 142 9.73 -11.05 3.01
N ILE A 143 9.66 -12.06 2.13
CA ILE A 143 10.78 -12.47 1.26
C ILE A 143 11.14 -11.34 0.29
N VAL A 144 10.15 -10.75 -0.37
CA VAL A 144 10.37 -9.62 -1.29
C VAL A 144 10.99 -8.45 -0.55
N ALA A 145 10.48 -8.10 0.65
CA ALA A 145 11.01 -6.99 1.45
C ALA A 145 12.45 -7.25 1.94
N ALA A 146 12.80 -8.51 2.22
CA ALA A 146 14.14 -8.89 2.69
C ALA A 146 15.17 -8.97 1.55
N ILE A 147 14.74 -9.22 0.32
CA ILE A 147 15.62 -9.45 -0.84
C ILE A 147 15.33 -8.40 -1.93
N PRO A 148 15.96 -7.20 -1.88
CA PRO A 148 15.73 -6.14 -2.86
C PRO A 148 15.98 -6.58 -4.31
N TRP A 149 16.90 -7.53 -4.52
CA TRP A 149 17.22 -8.06 -5.83
C TRP A 149 15.99 -8.64 -6.57
N LEU A 150 15.02 -9.21 -5.85
CA LEU A 150 13.78 -9.72 -6.46
C LEU A 150 12.95 -8.63 -7.15
N SER A 151 13.09 -7.39 -6.69
CA SER A 151 12.34 -6.25 -7.24
C SER A 151 13.14 -5.43 -8.26
N ILE A 152 14.47 -5.43 -8.15
CA ILE A 152 15.33 -4.53 -8.95
C ILE A 152 16.44 -5.26 -9.72
N GLY A 153 16.57 -6.57 -9.57
CA GLY A 153 17.67 -7.34 -10.16
C GLY A 153 17.60 -7.46 -11.69
N PHE A 154 16.52 -7.01 -12.31
CA PHE A 154 16.30 -6.99 -13.76
C PHE A 154 16.22 -5.55 -14.33
N LEU A 155 16.47 -4.52 -13.53
CA LEU A 155 16.58 -3.13 -13.95
C LEU A 155 18.04 -2.82 -14.31
#